data_667439718efdf15fbcf2079cf59a471b
#
_entry.id   667439718efdf15fbcf2079cf59a471b
#
_cell.length_a   1.000
_cell.length_b   1.000
_cell.length_c   1.000
_cell.angle_alpha   90.00
_cell.angle_beta   90.00
_cell.angle_gamma   90.00
#
_symmetry.space_group_name_H-M   'P 1'
#
loop_
_entity.id
_entity.type
_entity.pdbx_description
1 polymer ?
#
loop_
_entity_poly.entity_id
_entity_poly.type
_entity_poly.pdbx_seq_one_letter_code
_entity_poly.pdbx_strand_id
1 'polypeptide(L)'
;MNKFLVGATLLIAMLATAVPLIAQKDKDDEPTSWLYFVVVKDDNGKPVRNAAVIMHPVTAKGKQSRGGLELKTSPEGKCDFDGVPYGVLRVQVLAHGFQTYGEDFDIQKPKTEITIKLKQPQGQFSVYDDRPNDPNAAPKQEAPPPDQKDKKPN
;
A
#
# COMPACT_ATOMS: atom_id res chain seq x y z
N MET A 1 74.70 55.40 -16.13
CA MET A 1 74.20 54.78 -14.87
C MET A 1 72.86 54.18 -15.20
N ASN A 2 72.87 52.90 -15.42
CA ASN A 2 71.74 52.14 -16.04
C ASN A 2 70.95 51.45 -15.02
N LYS A 3 69.66 51.69 -15.04
CA LYS A 3 68.72 50.89 -14.21
C LYS A 3 67.88 50.03 -15.12
N PHE A 4 68.17 48.73 -15.16
CA PHE A 4 67.37 47.76 -15.85
C PHE A 4 66.15 47.41 -14.99
N LEU A 5 65.01 47.70 -15.53
CA LEU A 5 63.73 47.28 -14.93
C LEU A 5 63.38 45.94 -15.54
N VAL A 6 63.48 44.88 -14.76
CA VAL A 6 63.04 43.55 -15.15
C VAL A 6 61.54 43.44 -14.88
N GLY A 7 60.72 43.45 -15.90
CA GLY A 7 59.31 43.20 -15.80
C GLY A 7 59.05 41.71 -15.72
N ALA A 8 58.58 41.26 -14.57
CA ALA A 8 58.06 39.91 -14.38
C ALA A 8 56.62 39.81 -14.88
N THR A 9 56.44 39.23 -16.04
CA THR A 9 55.11 38.90 -16.55
C THR A 9 54.58 37.66 -15.86
N LEU A 10 53.60 37.84 -14.96
CA LEU A 10 52.90 36.77 -14.28
C LEU A 10 51.84 36.20 -15.23
N LEU A 11 52.11 35.03 -15.78
CA LEU A 11 51.24 34.30 -16.68
C LEU A 11 50.26 33.48 -15.80
N ILE A 12 49.08 34.03 -15.53
CA ILE A 12 48.02 33.33 -14.82
C ILE A 12 47.36 32.36 -15.79
N ALA A 13 47.72 31.07 -15.70
CA ALA A 13 47.02 30.00 -16.40
C ALA A 13 45.64 29.78 -15.73
N MET A 14 44.59 30.27 -16.34
CA MET A 14 43.22 30.00 -15.95
C MET A 14 42.89 28.55 -16.33
N LEU A 15 42.98 27.63 -15.34
CA LEU A 15 42.56 26.26 -15.48
C LEU A 15 41.02 26.23 -15.44
N ALA A 16 40.39 26.24 -16.63
CA ALA A 16 38.95 26.06 -16.74
C ALA A 16 38.58 24.62 -16.35
N THR A 17 38.18 24.44 -15.12
CA THR A 17 37.58 23.17 -14.68
C THR A 17 36.19 23.05 -15.30
N ALA A 18 36.08 22.27 -16.38
CA ALA A 18 34.79 21.85 -16.93
C ALA A 18 34.11 20.94 -15.87
N VAL A 19 33.20 21.53 -15.11
CA VAL A 19 32.28 20.77 -14.24
C VAL A 19 31.32 20.04 -15.18
N PRO A 20 31.27 18.70 -15.21
CA PRO A 20 30.26 18.01 -15.98
C PRO A 20 28.88 18.39 -15.38
N LEU A 21 28.07 19.06 -16.19
CA LEU A 21 26.69 19.33 -15.93
C LEU A 21 26.00 17.94 -15.95
N ILE A 22 25.86 17.31 -14.78
CA ILE A 22 25.05 16.11 -14.63
C ILE A 22 23.63 16.59 -14.88
N ALA A 23 23.11 16.30 -16.08
CA ALA A 23 21.71 16.54 -16.40
C ALA A 23 20.88 15.80 -15.33
N GLN A 24 20.27 16.55 -14.45
CA GLN A 24 19.22 16.02 -13.58
C GLN A 24 18.10 15.60 -14.53
N LYS A 25 17.85 14.30 -14.62
CA LYS A 25 16.69 13.78 -15.33
C LYS A 25 15.47 14.36 -14.62
N ASP A 26 14.80 15.27 -15.28
CA ASP A 26 13.59 15.87 -14.76
C ASP A 26 12.56 14.74 -14.54
N LYS A 27 12.01 14.66 -13.33
CA LYS A 27 10.99 13.64 -12.98
C LYS A 27 9.70 13.83 -13.79
N ASP A 28 9.56 14.97 -14.43
CA ASP A 28 8.39 15.33 -15.22
C ASP A 28 8.31 14.60 -16.57
N ASP A 29 9.41 13.95 -17.01
CA ASP A 29 9.48 13.17 -18.26
C ASP A 29 9.10 11.67 -18.09
N GLU A 30 8.81 11.21 -16.88
CA GLU A 30 8.40 9.81 -16.70
C GLU A 30 6.91 9.66 -17.06
N PRO A 31 6.55 8.67 -17.92
CA PRO A 31 5.16 8.46 -18.29
C PRO A 31 4.33 8.08 -17.04
N THR A 32 3.18 8.72 -16.91
CA THR A 32 2.26 8.51 -15.80
C THR A 32 0.92 7.96 -16.27
N SER A 33 0.18 7.35 -15.35
CA SER A 33 -1.14 6.79 -15.56
C SER A 33 -2.18 7.49 -14.70
N TRP A 34 -3.36 7.67 -15.24
CA TRP A 34 -4.57 7.97 -14.48
C TRP A 34 -5.25 6.67 -14.08
N LEU A 35 -5.34 6.41 -12.78
CA LEU A 35 -5.94 5.21 -12.22
C LEU A 35 -7.37 5.47 -11.77
N TYR A 36 -8.27 4.56 -12.15
CA TYR A 36 -9.65 4.54 -11.72
C TYR A 36 -9.91 3.27 -10.93
N PHE A 37 -10.37 3.42 -9.70
CA PHE A 37 -10.72 2.30 -8.84
C PHE A 37 -12.23 2.19 -8.69
N VAL A 38 -12.73 0.97 -8.81
CA VAL A 38 -14.11 0.61 -8.54
C VAL A 38 -14.11 -0.48 -7.48
N VAL A 39 -14.59 -0.17 -6.28
CA VAL A 39 -14.62 -1.11 -5.15
C VAL A 39 -16.03 -1.58 -4.91
N VAL A 40 -16.24 -2.87 -5.04
CA VAL A 40 -17.56 -3.51 -4.91
C VAL A 40 -17.50 -4.71 -3.96
N LYS A 41 -18.65 -5.13 -3.46
CA LYS A 41 -18.80 -6.37 -2.71
C LYS A 41 -18.73 -7.57 -3.65
N ASP A 42 -18.01 -8.61 -3.27
CA ASP A 42 -17.86 -9.82 -4.07
C ASP A 42 -19.18 -10.61 -4.22
N ASP A 43 -20.02 -10.60 -3.19
CA ASP A 43 -21.28 -11.35 -3.12
C ASP A 43 -22.38 -10.81 -4.04
N ASN A 44 -22.51 -9.49 -4.20
CA ASN A 44 -23.65 -8.89 -4.89
C ASN A 44 -23.29 -7.71 -5.80
N GLY A 45 -22.02 -7.38 -5.95
CA GLY A 45 -21.54 -6.30 -6.82
C GLY A 45 -21.92 -4.88 -6.36
N LYS A 46 -22.52 -4.72 -5.16
CA LYS A 46 -22.89 -3.39 -4.65
C LYS A 46 -21.65 -2.59 -4.31
N PRO A 47 -21.65 -1.26 -4.53
CA PRO A 47 -20.51 -0.41 -4.23
C PRO A 47 -20.16 -0.39 -2.74
N VAL A 48 -18.86 -0.30 -2.45
CA VAL A 48 -18.35 -0.14 -1.09
C VAL A 48 -17.87 1.31 -0.92
N ARG A 49 -18.65 2.09 -0.16
CA ARG A 49 -18.33 3.48 0.16
C ARG A 49 -17.27 3.57 1.25
N ASN A 50 -16.49 4.66 1.25
CA ASN A 50 -15.51 4.99 2.28
C ASN A 50 -14.46 3.88 2.52
N ALA A 51 -14.20 3.05 1.50
CA ALA A 51 -13.08 2.12 1.53
C ALA A 51 -11.78 2.89 1.35
N ALA A 52 -10.76 2.55 2.14
CA ALA A 52 -9.42 3.09 1.99
C ALA A 52 -8.69 2.32 0.88
N VAL A 53 -8.36 2.97 -0.21
CA VAL A 53 -7.52 2.45 -1.28
C VAL A 53 -6.12 3.00 -1.08
N ILE A 54 -5.19 2.14 -0.70
CA ILE A 54 -3.81 2.49 -0.38
C ILE A 54 -2.90 1.96 -1.49
N MET A 55 -2.11 2.85 -2.07
CA MET A 55 -1.22 2.56 -3.18
C MET A 55 0.23 2.76 -2.78
N HIS A 56 1.09 1.81 -3.12
CA HIS A 56 2.53 1.93 -2.93
C HIS A 56 3.28 1.46 -4.19
N PRO A 57 4.15 2.27 -4.77
CA PRO A 57 5.06 1.80 -5.80
C PRO A 57 5.94 0.66 -5.29
N VAL A 58 6.19 -0.34 -6.12
CA VAL A 58 7.04 -1.47 -5.81
C VAL A 58 8.35 -1.33 -6.58
N THR A 59 9.46 -1.45 -5.89
CA THR A 59 10.80 -1.39 -6.51
C THR A 59 11.07 -2.65 -7.33
N ALA A 60 12.06 -2.61 -8.24
CA ALA A 60 12.49 -3.78 -9.03
C ALA A 60 12.90 -4.99 -8.17
N LYS A 61 13.20 -4.80 -6.89
CA LYS A 61 13.51 -5.86 -5.92
C LYS A 61 12.25 -6.42 -5.22
N GLY A 62 11.04 -6.06 -5.64
CA GLY A 62 9.78 -6.48 -5.04
C GLY A 62 9.46 -5.84 -3.69
N LYS A 63 10.24 -4.84 -3.26
CA LYS A 63 10.01 -4.14 -2.01
C LYS A 63 9.12 -2.93 -2.22
N GLN A 64 8.19 -2.72 -1.29
CA GLN A 64 7.38 -1.53 -1.22
C GLN A 64 8.24 -0.28 -1.02
N SER A 65 8.03 0.73 -1.84
CA SER A 65 8.69 2.02 -1.74
C SER A 65 8.19 2.80 -0.52
N ARG A 66 9.03 3.72 0.00
CA ARG A 66 8.60 4.66 1.03
C ARG A 66 7.64 5.67 0.40
N GLY A 67 6.61 6.03 1.16
CA GLY A 67 5.55 6.90 0.68
C GLY A 67 4.48 6.09 -0.04
N GLY A 68 3.27 6.20 0.45
CA GLY A 68 2.07 5.66 -0.14
C GLY A 68 1.04 6.75 -0.23
N LEU A 69 0.03 6.55 -1.06
CA LEU A 69 -1.12 7.41 -1.19
C LEU A 69 -2.35 6.64 -0.74
N GLU A 70 -3.18 7.27 0.10
CA GLU A 70 -4.48 6.75 0.51
C GLU A 70 -5.59 7.60 -0.09
N LEU A 71 -6.55 6.93 -0.74
CA LEU A 71 -7.80 7.53 -1.23
C LEU A 71 -8.97 6.90 -0.50
N LYS A 72 -10.11 7.61 -0.50
CA LYS A 72 -11.38 7.08 -0.01
C LYS A 72 -12.37 6.96 -1.16
N THR A 73 -13.07 5.82 -1.22
CA THR A 73 -14.12 5.63 -2.23
C THR A 73 -15.35 6.49 -1.94
N SER A 74 -15.95 7.02 -3.01
CA SER A 74 -17.23 7.73 -3.01
C SER A 74 -18.40 6.82 -2.61
N PRO A 75 -19.63 7.35 -2.47
CA PRO A 75 -20.81 6.52 -2.24
C PRO A 75 -21.05 5.47 -3.34
N GLU A 76 -20.59 5.74 -4.56
CA GLU A 76 -20.64 4.84 -5.73
C GLU A 76 -19.50 3.83 -5.75
N GLY A 77 -18.66 3.78 -4.68
CA GLY A 77 -17.54 2.88 -4.58
C GLY A 77 -16.36 3.23 -5.49
N LYS A 78 -16.24 4.49 -5.94
CA LYS A 78 -15.25 4.93 -6.91
C LYS A 78 -14.26 5.91 -6.30
N CYS A 79 -13.02 5.83 -6.72
CA CYS A 79 -12.01 6.87 -6.55
C CYS A 79 -11.01 6.83 -7.70
N ASP A 80 -10.32 7.92 -7.95
CA ASP A 80 -9.33 8.03 -9.01
C ASP A 80 -8.13 8.86 -8.55
N PHE A 81 -7.01 8.66 -9.23
CA PHE A 81 -5.79 9.41 -9.00
C PHE A 81 -4.98 9.49 -10.29
N ASP A 82 -4.51 10.69 -10.61
CA ASP A 82 -3.65 10.97 -11.76
C ASP A 82 -2.18 11.13 -11.33
N GLY A 83 -1.26 10.88 -12.27
CA GLY A 83 0.16 11.08 -12.05
C GLY A 83 0.89 9.90 -11.41
N VAL A 84 0.34 8.68 -11.49
CA VAL A 84 1.02 7.48 -11.03
C VAL A 84 2.08 7.04 -12.04
N PRO A 85 3.37 6.97 -11.69
CA PRO A 85 4.41 6.50 -12.61
C PRO A 85 4.15 5.06 -13.09
N TYR A 86 4.53 4.76 -14.33
CA TYR A 86 4.47 3.38 -14.83
C TYR A 86 5.35 2.45 -14.00
N GLY A 87 4.92 1.20 -13.88
CA GLY A 87 5.61 0.16 -13.13
C GLY A 87 4.68 -0.63 -12.21
N VAL A 88 5.26 -1.41 -11.32
CA VAL A 88 4.48 -2.25 -10.40
C VAL A 88 3.97 -1.41 -9.23
N LEU A 89 2.65 -1.45 -9.03
CA LEU A 89 1.93 -0.76 -7.97
C LEU A 89 1.25 -1.77 -7.05
N ARG A 90 1.60 -1.78 -5.78
CA ARG A 90 0.89 -2.53 -4.75
C ARG A 90 -0.33 -1.76 -4.30
N VAL A 91 -1.49 -2.37 -4.43
CA VAL A 91 -2.77 -1.79 -4.01
C VAL A 91 -3.32 -2.60 -2.84
N GLN A 92 -3.62 -1.94 -1.74
CA GLN A 92 -4.34 -2.50 -0.59
C GLN A 92 -5.67 -1.79 -0.43
N VAL A 93 -6.72 -2.54 -0.11
CA VAL A 93 -8.02 -1.94 0.18
C VAL A 93 -8.53 -2.43 1.52
N LEU A 94 -8.86 -1.46 2.38
CA LEU A 94 -9.43 -1.69 3.71
C LEU A 94 -10.81 -1.06 3.77
N ALA A 95 -11.80 -1.85 4.19
CA ALA A 95 -13.13 -1.36 4.46
C ALA A 95 -13.72 -2.08 5.68
N HIS A 96 -14.48 -1.34 6.48
CA HIS A 96 -15.12 -1.91 7.66
C HIS A 96 -16.07 -3.05 7.29
N GLY A 97 -15.93 -4.20 7.94
CA GLY A 97 -16.76 -5.39 7.69
C GLY A 97 -16.33 -6.21 6.47
N PHE A 98 -15.13 -5.97 5.93
CA PHE A 98 -14.56 -6.74 4.83
C PHE A 98 -13.15 -7.25 5.16
N GLN A 99 -12.74 -8.31 4.47
CA GLN A 99 -11.35 -8.75 4.49
C GLN A 99 -10.46 -7.73 3.79
N THR A 100 -9.24 -7.56 4.29
CA THR A 100 -8.23 -6.75 3.60
C THR A 100 -7.92 -7.37 2.24
N TYR A 101 -8.00 -6.55 1.20
CA TYR A 101 -7.55 -6.90 -0.15
C TYR A 101 -6.13 -6.41 -0.36
N GLY A 102 -5.32 -7.16 -1.11
CA GLY A 102 -3.98 -6.72 -1.51
C GLY A 102 -3.53 -7.45 -2.77
N GLU A 103 -3.07 -6.68 -3.78
CA GLU A 103 -2.56 -7.19 -5.05
C GLU A 103 -1.58 -6.21 -5.68
N ASP A 104 -0.65 -6.74 -6.48
CA ASP A 104 0.32 -5.96 -7.25
C ASP A 104 -0.15 -5.84 -8.71
N PHE A 105 -0.26 -4.62 -9.23
CA PHE A 105 -0.68 -4.30 -10.58
C PHE A 105 0.48 -3.73 -11.38
N ASP A 106 0.68 -4.22 -12.61
CA ASP A 106 1.65 -3.65 -13.54
C ASP A 106 0.98 -2.55 -14.38
N ILE A 107 1.34 -1.31 -14.10
CA ILE A 107 0.79 -0.11 -14.73
C ILE A 107 1.65 0.29 -15.92
N GLN A 108 1.12 0.14 -17.13
CA GLN A 108 1.84 0.41 -18.38
C GLN A 108 1.03 1.28 -19.38
N LYS A 109 -0.15 1.76 -18.98
CA LYS A 109 -1.06 2.51 -19.86
C LYS A 109 -1.37 3.87 -19.27
N PRO A 110 -1.60 4.88 -20.12
CA PRO A 110 -1.96 6.23 -19.66
C PRO A 110 -3.24 6.28 -18.82
N LYS A 111 -4.13 5.29 -18.99
CA LYS A 111 -5.38 5.14 -18.24
C LYS A 111 -5.60 3.68 -17.90
N THR A 112 -5.80 3.39 -16.61
CA THR A 112 -6.02 2.03 -16.11
C THR A 112 -7.21 2.02 -15.16
N GLU A 113 -8.16 1.11 -15.40
CA GLU A 113 -9.30 0.86 -14.51
C GLU A 113 -9.08 -0.44 -13.74
N ILE A 114 -9.25 -0.39 -12.42
CA ILE A 114 -9.03 -1.51 -11.51
C ILE A 114 -10.31 -1.74 -10.71
N THR A 115 -10.97 -2.87 -10.96
CA THR A 115 -12.15 -3.29 -10.20
C THR A 115 -11.73 -4.24 -9.09
N ILE A 116 -12.07 -3.89 -7.85
CA ILE A 116 -11.72 -4.63 -6.65
C ILE A 116 -12.98 -5.19 -6.01
N LYS A 117 -12.98 -6.50 -5.77
CA LYS A 117 -14.08 -7.22 -5.12
C LYS A 117 -13.70 -7.55 -3.68
N LEU A 118 -14.39 -6.97 -2.72
CA LEU A 118 -14.15 -7.20 -1.29
C LEU A 118 -15.03 -8.32 -0.77
N LYS A 119 -14.39 -9.28 -0.09
CA LYS A 119 -15.05 -10.41 0.56
C LYS A 119 -15.39 -10.07 2.01
N GLN A 120 -16.55 -10.51 2.46
CA GLN A 120 -16.88 -10.44 3.88
C GLN A 120 -16.04 -11.44 4.67
N PRO A 121 -15.70 -11.16 5.94
CA PRO A 121 -15.05 -12.12 6.81
C PRO A 121 -15.89 -13.39 6.91
N GLN A 122 -15.28 -14.54 6.71
CA GLN A 122 -15.93 -15.80 7.03
C GLN A 122 -15.92 -15.96 8.55
N GLY A 123 -17.04 -16.44 9.12
CA GLY A 123 -17.10 -16.77 10.54
C GLY A 123 -16.00 -17.78 10.87
N GLN A 124 -15.20 -17.48 11.88
CA GLN A 124 -14.30 -18.47 12.45
C GLN A 124 -15.15 -19.45 13.27
N PHE A 125 -15.25 -20.67 12.79
CA PHE A 125 -15.83 -21.75 13.60
C PHE A 125 -14.74 -22.26 14.54
N SER A 126 -14.94 -22.03 15.83
CA SER A 126 -14.17 -22.72 16.86
C SER A 126 -14.66 -24.16 16.96
N VAL A 127 -13.74 -25.10 17.15
CA VAL A 127 -14.11 -26.52 17.46
C VAL A 127 -14.95 -26.61 18.74
N TYR A 128 -14.96 -25.53 19.55
CA TYR A 128 -15.68 -25.38 20.80
C TYR A 128 -17.00 -24.61 20.68
N ASP A 129 -17.31 -24.06 19.46
CA ASP A 129 -18.60 -23.43 19.23
C ASP A 129 -19.66 -24.51 19.02
N ASP A 130 -20.51 -24.70 20.04
CA ASP A 130 -21.73 -25.47 19.93
C ASP A 130 -22.62 -24.83 18.86
N ARG A 131 -22.64 -25.39 17.66
CA ARG A 131 -23.58 -24.99 16.63
C ARG A 131 -25.00 -25.36 17.08
N PRO A 132 -25.91 -24.40 17.33
CA PRO A 132 -27.24 -24.71 17.90
C PRO A 132 -28.11 -25.57 16.98
N ASN A 133 -27.70 -25.85 15.74
CA ASN A 133 -28.48 -26.55 14.72
C ASN A 133 -27.71 -27.63 13.95
N ASP A 134 -26.68 -28.22 14.52
CA ASP A 134 -26.06 -29.39 13.90
C ASP A 134 -26.78 -30.66 14.45
N PRO A 135 -27.60 -31.36 13.62
CA PRO A 135 -28.30 -32.57 14.05
C PRO A 135 -27.36 -33.73 14.42
N ASN A 136 -26.04 -33.54 14.21
CA ASN A 136 -24.99 -34.52 14.47
C ASN A 136 -24.02 -34.09 15.59
N ALA A 137 -24.35 -33.02 16.33
CA ALA A 137 -23.54 -32.62 17.49
C ALA A 137 -23.59 -33.67 18.59
N ALA A 138 -22.43 -34.20 18.97
CA ALA A 138 -22.33 -35.12 20.09
C ALA A 138 -22.84 -34.46 21.37
N PRO A 139 -23.50 -35.21 22.28
CA PRO A 139 -24.07 -34.66 23.51
C PRO A 139 -23.00 -34.01 24.37
N LYS A 140 -23.28 -32.77 24.77
CA LYS A 140 -22.46 -31.95 25.64
C LYS A 140 -22.08 -32.69 26.90
N GLN A 141 -20.82 -33.05 27.08
CA GLN A 141 -20.32 -33.47 28.38
C GLN A 141 -20.27 -32.24 29.27
N GLU A 142 -21.20 -32.19 30.21
CA GLU A 142 -21.24 -31.20 31.29
C GLU A 142 -19.92 -31.28 32.07
N ALA A 143 -19.17 -30.19 32.12
CA ALA A 143 -17.97 -30.10 32.92
C ALA A 143 -18.34 -30.34 34.41
N PRO A 144 -17.54 -31.14 35.14
CA PRO A 144 -17.82 -31.35 36.57
C PRO A 144 -17.76 -30.02 37.32
N PRO A 145 -18.63 -29.83 38.33
CA PRO A 145 -18.66 -28.58 39.09
C PRO A 145 -17.32 -28.36 39.82
N PRO A 146 -16.86 -27.12 39.96
CA PRO A 146 -15.60 -26.83 40.62
C PRO A 146 -15.68 -27.27 42.09
N ASP A 147 -14.72 -28.09 42.52
CA ASP A 147 -14.52 -28.56 43.90
C ASP A 147 -14.56 -27.38 44.88
N GLN A 148 -15.55 -27.41 45.76
CA GLN A 148 -15.59 -26.58 46.97
C GLN A 148 -14.51 -27.07 47.92
N LYS A 149 -13.32 -26.44 47.87
CA LYS A 149 -12.29 -26.61 48.89
C LYS A 149 -12.77 -26.03 50.21
N ASP A 150 -12.92 -26.91 51.13
CA ASP A 150 -13.15 -26.80 52.55
C ASP A 150 -12.74 -25.47 53.19
N LYS A 151 -13.73 -24.78 53.75
CA LYS A 151 -13.57 -23.82 54.83
C LYS A 151 -13.21 -24.55 56.11
N LYS A 152 -11.94 -24.45 56.53
CA LYS A 152 -11.48 -24.90 57.83
C LYS A 152 -12.04 -23.93 58.90
N PRO A 153 -12.70 -24.45 59.97
CA PRO A 153 -13.17 -23.60 61.07
C PRO A 153 -12.01 -23.28 62.01
N ASN A 154 -11.96 -22.07 62.46
CA ASN A 154 -11.35 -21.67 63.73
C ASN A 154 -12.05 -20.42 64.26
#